data_d381674be0ede01ebe9c8b7743331ce9
#
_entry.id   d381674be0ede01ebe9c8b7743331ce9
#
_cell.length_a   1.000
_cell.length_b   1.000
_cell.length_c   1.000
_cell.angle_alpha   90.00
_cell.angle_beta   90.00
_cell.angle_gamma   90.00
#
_symmetry.space_group_name_H-M   'P 1'
#
loop_
_entity.id
_entity.type
_entity.pdbx_description
1 polymer ?
#
loop_
_entity_poly.entity_id
_entity_poly.type
_entity_poly.pdbx_seq_one_letter_code
_entity_poly.pdbx_strand_id
1 'polypeptide(L)'
;MTQAPALVDIQWDGQRIALEYQWLDACAGAAGEALTPLVVFLHEGLGSLAMWKDFPQQLCAAAHCRGLVISRPGYGQSTPLPAGTRWNSDFLERQALEVLPAALAALGVDASAQPLWLLGHSDGASIALIYAAAFPAKVAGLVVLAPHCFVEDQTVASIAALQAPEVRAALLARLARYHRAPEPVFDAWSSIWLSSAFRHWTIADRMRRIGCPVLAVQGLDDEYGSLEQIRSIARAVSGTRLLELATCGHSPHRDQPQALVAAFGSFLNHKEGDNP
;
A
#
# COMPACT_ATOMS: atom_id res chain seq x y z
N MET A 1 -20.22 10.86 -0.75
CA MET A 1 -19.79 11.61 0.47
C MET A 1 -18.71 10.79 1.17
N THR A 2 -17.68 11.43 1.72
CA THR A 2 -16.65 10.74 2.49
C THR A 2 -17.19 10.44 3.88
N GLN A 3 -17.18 9.18 4.31
CA GLN A 3 -17.57 8.81 5.68
C GLN A 3 -16.44 9.20 6.66
N ALA A 4 -16.77 9.45 7.92
CA ALA A 4 -15.78 9.65 8.95
C ALA A 4 -14.96 8.35 9.15
N PRO A 5 -13.67 8.43 9.55
CA PRO A 5 -12.90 7.25 9.94
C PRO A 5 -13.59 6.48 11.07
N ALA A 6 -13.54 5.16 11.00
CA ALA A 6 -14.15 4.24 11.95
C ALA A 6 -13.19 3.08 12.28
N LEU A 7 -13.57 2.22 13.20
CA LEU A 7 -12.82 1.05 13.60
C LEU A 7 -13.60 -0.22 13.27
N VAL A 8 -12.91 -1.23 12.76
CA VAL A 8 -13.43 -2.58 12.53
C VAL A 8 -12.60 -3.59 13.30
N ASP A 9 -13.25 -4.52 13.98
CA ASP A 9 -12.56 -5.59 14.71
C ASP A 9 -12.24 -6.76 13.80
N ILE A 10 -11.03 -7.27 13.94
CA ILE A 10 -10.57 -8.52 13.31
C ILE A 10 -9.94 -9.44 14.36
N GLN A 11 -9.87 -10.73 14.04
CA GLN A 11 -9.04 -11.69 14.78
C GLN A 11 -7.69 -11.80 14.10
N TRP A 12 -6.61 -11.56 14.82
CA TRP A 12 -5.25 -11.71 14.32
C TRP A 12 -4.31 -12.12 15.44
N ASP A 13 -3.44 -13.10 15.18
CA ASP A 13 -2.46 -13.62 16.14
C ASP A 13 -3.11 -14.06 17.48
N GLY A 14 -4.30 -14.67 17.39
CA GLY A 14 -5.07 -15.11 18.55
C GLY A 14 -5.71 -13.99 19.38
N GLN A 15 -5.65 -12.75 18.92
CA GLN A 15 -6.19 -11.58 19.61
C GLN A 15 -7.25 -10.85 18.76
N ARG A 16 -8.20 -10.23 19.45
CA ARG A 16 -9.11 -9.26 18.82
C ARG A 16 -8.43 -7.91 18.78
N ILE A 17 -8.26 -7.36 17.59
CA ILE A 17 -7.68 -6.04 17.35
C ILE A 17 -8.62 -5.20 16.50
N ALA A 18 -8.59 -3.88 16.69
CA ALA A 18 -9.35 -2.93 15.91
C ALA A 18 -8.45 -2.28 14.85
N LEU A 19 -8.93 -2.20 13.60
CA LEU A 19 -8.27 -1.50 12.50
C LEU A 19 -9.04 -0.22 12.15
N GLU A 20 -8.31 0.88 12.01
CA GLU A 20 -8.85 2.13 11.49
C GLU A 20 -9.08 2.00 9.99
N TYR A 21 -10.27 2.42 9.56
CA TYR A 21 -10.61 2.45 8.14
C TYR A 21 -11.50 3.65 7.80
N GLN A 22 -11.59 3.95 6.51
CA GLN A 22 -12.49 4.97 5.97
C GLN A 22 -13.01 4.55 4.59
N TRP A 23 -14.32 4.60 4.41
CA TRP A 23 -14.96 4.48 3.11
C TRP A 23 -14.99 5.81 2.39
N LEU A 24 -14.70 5.77 1.10
CA LEU A 24 -14.82 6.87 0.15
C LEU A 24 -15.87 6.46 -0.88
N ASP A 25 -17.03 7.12 -0.86
CA ASP A 25 -18.08 6.83 -1.81
C ASP A 25 -17.70 7.38 -3.19
N ALA A 26 -18.01 6.64 -4.23
CA ALA A 26 -17.98 7.17 -5.59
C ALA A 26 -18.90 8.39 -5.69
N CYS A 27 -18.53 9.39 -6.47
CA CYS A 27 -19.50 10.39 -6.91
C CYS A 27 -20.62 9.62 -7.63
N ALA A 28 -21.88 9.86 -7.24
CA ALA A 28 -23.04 9.15 -7.73
C ALA A 28 -23.05 9.12 -9.27
N GLY A 29 -22.62 7.99 -9.84
CA GLY A 29 -22.82 7.66 -11.25
C GLY A 29 -24.25 7.18 -11.46
N ALA A 30 -24.77 7.31 -12.66
CA ALA A 30 -26.11 6.92 -13.03
C ALA A 30 -26.36 5.46 -12.66
N ALA A 31 -27.47 5.20 -12.01
CA ALA A 31 -27.93 3.85 -11.71
C ALA A 31 -28.09 3.05 -13.01
N GLY A 32 -27.30 1.96 -13.18
CA GLY A 32 -27.47 1.02 -14.28
C GLY A 32 -26.20 0.60 -15.02
N GLU A 33 -25.02 1.12 -14.71
CA GLU A 33 -23.77 0.76 -15.37
C GLU A 33 -22.91 -0.18 -14.50
N ALA A 34 -21.96 -0.87 -15.16
CA ALA A 34 -21.05 -1.89 -14.64
C ALA A 34 -20.65 -1.68 -13.17
N LEU A 35 -20.49 -2.76 -12.42
CA LEU A 35 -20.12 -2.75 -10.99
C LEU A 35 -19.00 -1.76 -10.72
N THR A 36 -19.28 -0.74 -9.89
CA THR A 36 -18.31 0.31 -9.55
C THR A 36 -17.06 -0.30 -8.91
N PRO A 37 -15.85 -0.10 -9.48
CA PRO A 37 -14.63 -0.65 -8.91
C PRO A 37 -14.38 -0.16 -7.49
N LEU A 38 -13.84 -1.03 -6.64
CA LEU A 38 -13.36 -0.68 -5.30
C LEU A 38 -11.83 -0.64 -5.29
N VAL A 39 -11.27 0.49 -4.87
CA VAL A 39 -9.82 0.65 -4.65
C VAL A 39 -9.52 0.61 -3.15
N VAL A 40 -8.71 -0.34 -2.73
CA VAL A 40 -8.21 -0.44 -1.35
C VAL A 40 -6.82 0.19 -1.28
N PHE A 41 -6.66 1.19 -0.42
CA PHE A 41 -5.41 1.94 -0.23
C PHE A 41 -4.61 1.37 0.93
N LEU A 42 -3.35 0.99 0.67
CA LEU A 42 -2.43 0.37 1.61
C LEU A 42 -1.21 1.28 1.80
N HIS A 43 -1.05 1.82 3.00
CA HIS A 43 -0.04 2.83 3.32
C HIS A 43 1.39 2.26 3.45
N GLU A 44 2.37 3.15 3.39
CA GLU A 44 3.81 2.90 3.54
C GLU A 44 4.21 2.46 4.97
N GLY A 45 5.51 2.18 5.17
CA GLY A 45 6.10 1.63 6.38
C GLY A 45 5.84 2.43 7.65
N LEU A 46 5.73 3.76 7.56
CA LEU A 46 5.41 4.65 8.68
C LEU A 46 4.12 5.44 8.45
N GLY A 47 3.29 5.00 7.50
CA GLY A 47 2.06 5.66 7.11
C GLY A 47 0.85 5.31 7.95
N SER A 48 -0.26 5.94 7.60
CA SER A 48 -1.60 5.68 8.15
C SER A 48 -2.67 6.24 7.22
N LEU A 49 -3.93 5.95 7.49
CA LEU A 49 -5.08 6.54 6.80
C LEU A 49 -4.94 8.06 6.68
N ALA A 50 -4.68 8.75 7.77
CA ALA A 50 -4.60 10.21 7.80
C ALA A 50 -3.40 10.79 6.99
N MET A 51 -2.39 9.99 6.72
CA MET A 51 -1.19 10.43 6.00
C MET A 51 -1.38 10.44 4.48
N TRP A 52 -2.37 9.76 3.96
CA TRP A 52 -2.78 9.86 2.56
C TRP A 52 -3.36 11.23 2.19
N LYS A 53 -3.81 12.01 3.20
CA LYS A 53 -4.51 13.29 3.01
C LYS A 53 -5.75 13.10 2.14
N ASP A 54 -5.96 13.98 1.20
CA ASP A 54 -7.09 13.99 0.26
C ASP A 54 -6.82 13.20 -1.04
N PHE A 55 -5.62 12.65 -1.21
CA PHE A 55 -5.23 11.93 -2.44
C PHE A 55 -6.19 10.77 -2.77
N PRO A 56 -6.59 9.87 -1.84
CA PRO A 56 -7.52 8.79 -2.15
C PRO A 56 -8.87 9.31 -2.66
N GLN A 57 -9.36 10.39 -2.07
CA GLN A 57 -10.62 10.99 -2.47
C GLN A 57 -10.53 11.64 -3.86
N GLN A 58 -9.45 12.34 -4.14
CA GLN A 58 -9.20 12.93 -5.46
C GLN A 58 -9.13 11.85 -6.54
N LEU A 59 -8.40 10.77 -6.28
CA LEU A 59 -8.28 9.64 -7.21
C LEU A 59 -9.62 8.96 -7.45
N CYS A 60 -10.38 8.64 -6.38
CA CYS A 60 -11.68 7.99 -6.51
C CYS A 60 -12.69 8.88 -7.25
N ALA A 61 -12.69 10.18 -7.00
CA ALA A 61 -13.55 11.13 -7.70
C ALA A 61 -13.22 11.20 -9.19
N ALA A 62 -11.94 11.27 -9.56
CA ALA A 62 -11.49 11.36 -10.94
C ALA A 62 -11.72 10.05 -11.73
N ALA A 63 -11.60 8.90 -11.07
CA ALA A 63 -11.75 7.59 -11.68
C ALA A 63 -13.15 6.98 -11.52
N HIS A 64 -14.11 7.69 -10.92
CA HIS A 64 -15.47 7.23 -10.66
C HIS A 64 -15.53 5.86 -9.94
N CYS A 65 -14.65 5.66 -8.97
CA CYS A 65 -14.56 4.43 -8.19
C CYS A 65 -14.85 4.67 -6.69
N ARG A 66 -15.14 3.60 -5.96
CA ARG A 66 -15.21 3.62 -4.49
C ARG A 66 -13.82 3.44 -3.92
N GLY A 67 -13.57 3.97 -2.73
CA GLY A 67 -12.32 3.77 -2.01
C GLY A 67 -12.51 3.18 -0.62
N LEU A 68 -11.52 2.43 -0.18
CA LEU A 68 -11.38 1.96 1.19
C LEU A 68 -9.94 2.20 1.63
N VAL A 69 -9.75 3.05 2.61
CA VAL A 69 -8.44 3.34 3.20
C VAL A 69 -8.34 2.62 4.54
N ILE A 70 -7.25 1.89 4.79
CA ILE A 70 -7.06 1.09 6.00
C ILE A 70 -5.71 1.45 6.64
N SER A 71 -5.69 1.66 7.97
CA SER A 71 -4.45 1.67 8.75
C SER A 71 -4.17 0.28 9.29
N ARG A 72 -2.94 -0.23 9.04
CA ARG A 72 -2.49 -1.55 9.50
C ARG A 72 -2.45 -1.66 11.05
N PRO A 73 -2.37 -2.87 11.65
CA PRO A 73 -2.19 -3.07 13.09
C PRO A 73 -1.00 -2.26 13.62
N GLY A 74 -1.21 -1.45 14.63
CA GLY A 74 -0.21 -0.55 15.22
C GLY A 74 -0.23 0.86 14.66
N TYR A 75 -0.74 1.06 13.45
CA TYR A 75 -0.68 2.33 12.73
C TYR A 75 -1.97 3.15 12.88
N GLY A 76 -1.85 4.47 12.72
CA GLY A 76 -3.00 5.36 12.82
C GLY A 76 -3.72 5.26 14.17
N GLN A 77 -5.05 5.07 14.11
CA GLN A 77 -5.91 4.83 15.26
C GLN A 77 -6.21 3.34 15.49
N SER A 78 -5.60 2.43 14.70
CA SER A 78 -5.69 0.99 14.93
C SER A 78 -5.12 0.60 16.29
N THR A 79 -5.44 -0.61 16.77
CA THR A 79 -4.87 -1.14 18.04
C THR A 79 -3.36 -0.97 18.04
N PRO A 80 -2.78 -0.24 19.00
CA PRO A 80 -1.35 -0.01 19.06
C PRO A 80 -0.54 -1.29 19.22
N LEU A 81 0.67 -1.31 18.67
CA LEU A 81 1.64 -2.36 18.97
C LEU A 81 2.10 -2.28 20.42
N PRO A 82 2.27 -3.41 21.10
CA PRO A 82 2.95 -3.45 22.40
C PRO A 82 4.36 -2.85 22.30
N ALA A 83 4.81 -2.20 23.37
CA ALA A 83 6.18 -1.74 23.46
C ALA A 83 7.16 -2.91 23.30
N GLY A 84 8.24 -2.71 22.57
CA GLY A 84 9.22 -3.76 22.29
C GLY A 84 8.82 -4.79 21.25
N THR A 85 7.68 -4.61 20.55
CA THR A 85 7.31 -5.45 19.41
C THR A 85 8.47 -5.56 18.42
N ARG A 86 8.72 -6.78 17.94
CA ARG A 86 9.67 -7.07 16.86
C ARG A 86 8.96 -7.86 15.78
N TRP A 87 9.07 -7.39 14.55
CA TRP A 87 8.57 -8.12 13.40
C TRP A 87 9.54 -9.25 13.00
N ASN A 88 9.00 -10.35 12.51
CA ASN A 88 9.77 -11.39 11.85
C ASN A 88 9.95 -11.04 10.36
N SER A 89 10.80 -11.80 9.67
CA SER A 89 11.08 -11.58 8.23
C SER A 89 9.88 -11.80 7.30
N ASP A 90 8.80 -12.40 7.80
CA ASP A 90 7.54 -12.63 7.10
C ASP A 90 6.46 -11.57 7.40
N PHE A 91 6.84 -10.44 7.99
CA PHE A 91 5.85 -9.45 8.46
C PHE A 91 4.98 -8.87 7.33
N LEU A 92 5.54 -8.66 6.13
CA LEU A 92 4.78 -8.19 4.98
C LEU A 92 3.82 -9.27 4.46
N GLU A 93 4.27 -10.53 4.46
CA GLU A 93 3.45 -11.69 4.15
C GLU A 93 2.29 -11.83 5.12
N ARG A 94 2.52 -11.71 6.42
CA ARG A 94 1.46 -11.77 7.43
C ARG A 94 0.45 -10.64 7.27
N GLN A 95 0.90 -9.43 6.96
CA GLN A 95 0.01 -8.30 6.64
C GLN A 95 -0.86 -8.62 5.40
N ALA A 96 -0.25 -9.17 4.35
CA ALA A 96 -0.94 -9.48 3.10
C ALA A 96 -1.88 -10.69 3.19
N LEU A 97 -1.49 -11.75 3.92
CA LEU A 97 -2.16 -13.06 3.87
C LEU A 97 -3.09 -13.31 5.06
N GLU A 98 -2.92 -12.57 6.16
CA GLU A 98 -3.73 -12.71 7.37
C GLU A 98 -4.55 -11.45 7.63
N VAL A 99 -3.88 -10.28 7.76
CA VAL A 99 -4.55 -9.03 8.17
C VAL A 99 -5.47 -8.50 7.08
N LEU A 100 -4.97 -8.35 5.84
CA LEU A 100 -5.77 -7.78 4.76
C LEU A 100 -7.01 -8.62 4.43
N PRO A 101 -6.94 -9.97 4.28
CA PRO A 101 -8.13 -10.78 4.10
C PRO A 101 -9.15 -10.67 5.25
N ALA A 102 -8.67 -10.65 6.51
CA ALA A 102 -9.53 -10.51 7.68
C ALA A 102 -10.23 -9.13 7.70
N ALA A 103 -9.51 -8.06 7.36
CA ALA A 103 -10.07 -6.72 7.28
C ALA A 103 -11.14 -6.62 6.16
N LEU A 104 -10.84 -7.13 4.96
CA LEU A 104 -11.78 -7.13 3.85
C LEU A 104 -13.06 -7.92 4.19
N ALA A 105 -12.92 -9.09 4.80
CA ALA A 105 -14.05 -9.91 5.25
C ALA A 105 -14.89 -9.20 6.32
N ALA A 106 -14.25 -8.61 7.33
CA ALA A 106 -14.95 -7.89 8.40
C ALA A 106 -15.67 -6.63 7.89
N LEU A 107 -15.18 -6.03 6.81
CA LEU A 107 -15.79 -4.86 6.13
C LEU A 107 -16.80 -5.26 5.05
N GLY A 108 -17.10 -6.55 4.88
CA GLY A 108 -18.05 -7.04 3.91
C GLY A 108 -17.63 -6.86 2.44
N VAL A 109 -16.29 -6.78 2.18
CA VAL A 109 -15.78 -6.67 0.81
C VAL A 109 -15.82 -8.03 0.15
N ASP A 110 -16.63 -8.14 -0.89
CA ASP A 110 -16.74 -9.32 -1.74
C ASP A 110 -16.17 -9.03 -3.14
N ALA A 111 -14.99 -9.56 -3.41
CA ALA A 111 -14.32 -9.42 -4.71
C ALA A 111 -15.04 -10.14 -5.85
N SER A 112 -16.00 -11.03 -5.57
CA SER A 112 -16.86 -11.65 -6.61
C SER A 112 -18.02 -10.74 -7.02
N ALA A 113 -18.40 -9.79 -6.14
CA ALA A 113 -19.51 -8.87 -6.37
C ALA A 113 -19.07 -7.54 -7.01
N GLN A 114 -17.79 -7.20 -6.96
CA GLN A 114 -17.24 -5.95 -7.53
C GLN A 114 -15.76 -6.10 -7.88
N PRO A 115 -15.25 -5.40 -8.93
CA PRO A 115 -13.82 -5.41 -9.25
C PRO A 115 -13.01 -4.80 -8.10
N LEU A 116 -12.12 -5.60 -7.50
CA LEU A 116 -11.23 -5.18 -6.42
C LEU A 116 -9.88 -4.75 -6.98
N TRP A 117 -9.51 -3.50 -6.72
CA TRP A 117 -8.21 -2.94 -7.02
C TRP A 117 -7.43 -2.68 -5.74
N LEU A 118 -6.13 -2.92 -5.74
CA LEU A 118 -5.27 -2.53 -4.64
C LEU A 118 -4.32 -1.42 -5.10
N LEU A 119 -4.26 -0.33 -4.34
CA LEU A 119 -3.30 0.74 -4.50
C LEU A 119 -2.42 0.78 -3.26
N GLY A 120 -1.17 0.41 -3.40
CA GLY A 120 -0.21 0.37 -2.29
C GLY A 120 0.94 1.34 -2.49
N HIS A 121 1.48 1.87 -1.39
CA HIS A 121 2.69 2.66 -1.36
C HIS A 121 3.75 1.98 -0.49
N SER A 122 4.98 1.83 -1.00
CA SER A 122 6.14 1.27 -0.28
C SER A 122 5.81 -0.11 0.33
N ASP A 123 5.87 -0.31 1.67
CA ASP A 123 5.39 -1.55 2.33
C ASP A 123 4.00 -1.96 1.85
N GLY A 124 3.08 -0.99 1.71
CA GLY A 124 1.72 -1.25 1.24
C GLY A 124 1.68 -1.76 -0.20
N ALA A 125 2.62 -1.33 -1.04
CA ALA A 125 2.76 -1.83 -2.41
C ALA A 125 3.29 -3.28 -2.42
N SER A 126 4.26 -3.59 -1.55
CA SER A 126 4.74 -4.96 -1.36
C SER A 126 3.63 -5.89 -0.87
N ILE A 127 2.82 -5.43 0.10
CA ILE A 127 1.64 -6.14 0.61
C ILE A 127 0.63 -6.40 -0.53
N ALA A 128 0.35 -5.40 -1.37
CA ALA A 128 -0.56 -5.55 -2.51
C ALA A 128 -0.07 -6.61 -3.52
N LEU A 129 1.23 -6.60 -3.85
CA LEU A 129 1.85 -7.60 -4.73
C LEU A 129 1.77 -9.01 -4.15
N ILE A 130 2.09 -9.17 -2.85
CA ILE A 130 2.01 -10.46 -2.16
C ILE A 130 0.56 -10.98 -2.16
N TYR A 131 -0.40 -10.12 -1.83
CA TYR A 131 -1.83 -10.48 -1.82
C TYR A 131 -2.31 -10.92 -3.20
N ALA A 132 -2.01 -10.15 -4.26
CA ALA A 132 -2.44 -10.49 -5.61
C ALA A 132 -1.79 -11.79 -6.13
N ALA A 133 -0.54 -12.06 -5.75
CA ALA A 133 0.12 -13.32 -6.08
C ALA A 133 -0.50 -14.54 -5.36
N ALA A 134 -1.02 -14.34 -4.14
CA ALA A 134 -1.68 -15.39 -3.37
C ALA A 134 -3.15 -15.61 -3.77
N PHE A 135 -3.84 -14.55 -4.19
CA PHE A 135 -5.26 -14.56 -4.52
C PHE A 135 -5.53 -13.98 -5.93
N PRO A 136 -4.93 -14.54 -6.99
CA PRO A 136 -4.95 -13.93 -8.33
C PRO A 136 -6.36 -13.75 -8.90
N ALA A 137 -7.32 -14.59 -8.52
CA ALA A 137 -8.70 -14.47 -8.95
C ALA A 137 -9.51 -13.39 -8.22
N LYS A 138 -8.96 -12.80 -7.14
CA LYS A 138 -9.67 -11.79 -6.33
C LYS A 138 -9.30 -10.35 -6.67
N VAL A 139 -8.27 -10.12 -7.48
CA VAL A 139 -7.74 -8.78 -7.75
C VAL A 139 -7.90 -8.46 -9.23
N ALA A 140 -8.65 -7.41 -9.53
CA ALA A 140 -8.89 -6.92 -10.89
C ALA A 140 -7.71 -6.10 -11.44
N GLY A 141 -6.90 -5.50 -10.57
CA GLY A 141 -5.70 -4.77 -10.95
C GLY A 141 -4.94 -4.19 -9.77
N LEU A 142 -3.68 -3.83 -10.01
CA LEU A 142 -2.76 -3.27 -9.02
C LEU A 142 -2.24 -1.90 -9.45
N VAL A 143 -2.09 -1.01 -8.48
CA VAL A 143 -1.26 0.20 -8.60
C VAL A 143 -0.24 0.17 -7.46
N VAL A 144 1.03 0.10 -7.79
CA VAL A 144 2.11 0.01 -6.81
C VAL A 144 3.02 1.23 -6.94
N LEU A 145 3.10 2.01 -5.85
CA LEU A 145 3.87 3.24 -5.77
C LEU A 145 5.13 2.97 -4.97
N ALA A 146 6.30 3.16 -5.57
CA ALA A 146 7.59 2.95 -4.92
C ALA A 146 7.67 1.62 -4.13
N PRO A 147 7.34 0.46 -4.76
CA PRO A 147 7.30 -0.82 -4.09
C PRO A 147 8.70 -1.29 -3.69
N HIS A 148 8.76 -2.22 -2.73
CA HIS A 148 9.94 -3.04 -2.50
C HIS A 148 9.62 -4.49 -2.89
N CYS A 149 10.35 -5.02 -3.86
CA CYS A 149 10.29 -6.42 -4.28
C CYS A 149 11.44 -7.25 -3.72
N PHE A 150 12.49 -6.57 -3.27
CA PHE A 150 13.68 -7.08 -2.62
C PHE A 150 14.37 -5.95 -1.84
N VAL A 151 15.28 -6.31 -0.93
CA VAL A 151 16.02 -5.33 -0.11
C VAL A 151 17.26 -4.85 -0.86
N GLU A 152 17.44 -3.52 -0.94
CA GLU A 152 18.62 -2.86 -1.52
C GLU A 152 19.49 -2.20 -0.43
N ASP A 153 20.77 -2.01 -0.73
CA ASP A 153 21.69 -1.25 0.15
C ASP A 153 21.22 0.17 0.38
N GLN A 154 20.69 0.80 -0.66
CA GLN A 154 20.10 2.14 -0.61
C GLN A 154 18.96 2.21 0.41
N THR A 155 18.02 1.26 0.38
CA THR A 155 16.91 1.18 1.34
C THR A 155 17.42 1.10 2.77
N VAL A 156 18.38 0.19 3.01
CA VAL A 156 18.96 -0.01 4.35
C VAL A 156 19.71 1.24 4.82
N ALA A 157 20.47 1.89 3.94
CA ALA A 157 21.20 3.11 4.29
C ALA A 157 20.25 4.28 4.65
N SER A 158 19.19 4.47 3.86
CA SER A 158 18.18 5.51 4.11
C SER A 158 17.44 5.27 5.42
N ILE A 159 17.06 4.03 5.73
CA ILE A 159 16.41 3.69 7.01
C ILE A 159 17.39 3.83 8.18
N ALA A 160 18.65 3.42 8.02
CA ALA A 160 19.67 3.57 9.05
C ALA A 160 19.92 5.04 9.41
N ALA A 161 19.88 5.94 8.42
CA ALA A 161 20.02 7.39 8.67
C ALA A 161 18.92 7.96 9.58
N LEU A 162 17.73 7.34 9.61
CA LEU A 162 16.63 7.74 10.50
C LEU A 162 16.90 7.41 11.98
N GLN A 163 17.90 6.56 12.28
CA GLN A 163 18.26 6.19 13.66
C GLN A 163 19.10 7.26 14.36
N ALA A 164 19.65 8.25 13.64
CA ALA A 164 20.37 9.36 14.26
C ALA A 164 19.47 10.06 15.28
N PRO A 165 19.94 10.30 16.53
CA PRO A 165 19.07 10.73 17.65
C PRO A 165 18.18 11.93 17.34
N GLU A 166 18.72 12.95 16.68
CA GLU A 166 18.02 14.18 16.33
C GLU A 166 16.98 13.94 15.23
N VAL A 167 17.33 13.13 14.20
CA VAL A 167 16.43 12.75 13.11
C VAL A 167 15.28 11.90 13.64
N ARG A 168 15.59 10.90 14.48
CA ARG A 168 14.60 10.04 15.13
C ARG A 168 13.64 10.86 15.99
N ALA A 169 14.14 11.76 16.82
CA ALA A 169 13.30 12.59 17.67
C ALA A 169 12.35 13.49 16.86
N ALA A 170 12.85 14.15 15.82
CA ALA A 170 12.04 14.97 14.92
C ALA A 170 10.99 14.14 14.16
N LEU A 171 11.36 12.95 13.71
CA LEU A 171 10.46 12.02 13.04
C LEU A 171 9.35 11.54 13.98
N LEU A 172 9.68 11.10 15.19
CA LEU A 172 8.69 10.65 16.19
C LEU A 172 7.72 11.78 16.56
N ALA A 173 8.20 13.03 16.75
CA ALA A 173 7.34 14.18 17.00
C ALA A 173 6.36 14.45 15.84
N ARG A 174 6.78 14.20 14.59
CA ARG A 174 5.90 14.28 13.41
C ARG A 174 4.89 13.14 13.37
N LEU A 175 5.34 11.90 13.62
CA LEU A 175 4.51 10.69 13.62
C LEU A 175 3.44 10.72 14.73
N ALA A 176 3.73 11.34 15.87
CA ALA A 176 2.79 11.50 16.99
C ALA A 176 1.48 12.23 16.61
N ARG A 177 1.47 12.98 15.50
CA ARG A 177 0.26 13.62 14.96
C ARG A 177 -0.67 12.64 14.25
N TYR A 178 -0.19 11.45 13.91
CA TYR A 178 -0.88 10.48 13.06
C TYR A 178 -1.08 9.11 13.71
N HIS A 179 -0.24 8.75 14.68
CA HIS A 179 -0.26 7.44 15.35
C HIS A 179 -0.51 7.58 16.84
N ARG A 180 -1.29 6.65 17.39
CA ARG A 180 -1.51 6.55 18.85
C ARG A 180 -0.25 6.22 19.63
N ALA A 181 0.63 5.41 19.03
CA ALA A 181 1.89 4.96 19.61
C ALA A 181 3.01 5.01 18.54
N PRO A 182 3.59 6.18 18.24
CA PRO A 182 4.54 6.34 17.15
C PRO A 182 5.86 5.62 17.37
N GLU A 183 6.33 5.52 18.60
CA GLU A 183 7.62 4.89 18.92
C GLU A 183 7.62 3.37 18.68
N PRO A 184 6.65 2.56 19.18
CA PRO A 184 6.54 1.16 18.81
C PRO A 184 6.41 0.91 17.30
N VAL A 185 5.71 1.78 16.56
CA VAL A 185 5.59 1.70 15.10
C VAL A 185 6.95 1.87 14.44
N PHE A 186 7.67 2.94 14.78
CA PHE A 186 8.99 3.23 14.23
C PHE A 186 10.00 2.13 14.56
N ASP A 187 10.04 1.69 15.81
CA ASP A 187 11.01 0.70 16.28
C ASP A 187 10.76 -0.68 15.66
N ALA A 188 9.49 -1.13 15.60
CA ALA A 188 9.16 -2.40 14.98
C ALA A 188 9.51 -2.41 13.49
N TRP A 189 9.12 -1.35 12.75
CA TRP A 189 9.40 -1.22 11.31
C TRP A 189 10.90 -1.09 11.03
N SER A 190 11.59 -0.16 11.68
CA SER A 190 13.01 0.07 11.38
C SER A 190 13.89 -1.11 11.79
N SER A 191 13.57 -1.77 12.91
CA SER A 191 14.36 -2.92 13.38
C SER A 191 14.31 -4.11 12.42
N ILE A 192 13.18 -4.40 11.80
CA ILE A 192 13.11 -5.50 10.83
C ILE A 192 13.84 -5.15 9.53
N TRP A 193 13.63 -3.94 8.98
CA TRP A 193 14.31 -3.50 7.76
C TRP A 193 15.83 -3.46 7.91
N LEU A 194 16.35 -3.15 9.11
CA LEU A 194 17.79 -3.12 9.42
C LEU A 194 18.34 -4.47 9.87
N SER A 195 17.50 -5.49 10.05
CA SER A 195 17.95 -6.80 10.53
C SER A 195 18.65 -7.60 9.44
N SER A 196 19.64 -8.41 9.85
CA SER A 196 20.28 -9.37 8.95
C SER A 196 19.31 -10.44 8.43
N ALA A 197 18.27 -10.79 9.19
CA ALA A 197 17.27 -11.77 8.81
C ALA A 197 16.41 -11.29 7.62
N PHE A 198 16.24 -9.98 7.45
CA PHE A 198 15.46 -9.43 6.34
C PHE A 198 16.30 -9.08 5.11
N ARG A 199 17.64 -9.12 5.23
CA ARG A 199 18.57 -8.67 4.19
C ARG A 199 18.40 -9.38 2.84
N HIS A 200 17.95 -10.63 2.86
CA HIS A 200 17.71 -11.44 1.67
C HIS A 200 16.24 -11.63 1.33
N TRP A 201 15.36 -10.82 1.96
CA TRP A 201 13.94 -10.86 1.66
C TRP A 201 13.68 -10.45 0.21
N THR A 202 12.82 -11.23 -0.46
CA THR A 202 12.38 -10.96 -1.82
C THR A 202 11.05 -11.63 -2.11
N ILE A 203 10.26 -11.01 -2.99
CA ILE A 203 9.00 -11.55 -3.51
C ILE A 203 9.09 -11.94 -4.99
N ALA A 204 10.28 -11.96 -5.58
CA ALA A 204 10.50 -12.16 -7.01
C ALA A 204 9.77 -13.39 -7.58
N ASP A 205 9.88 -14.54 -6.90
CA ASP A 205 9.23 -15.78 -7.36
C ASP A 205 7.71 -15.74 -7.22
N ARG A 206 7.18 -15.00 -6.23
CA ARG A 206 5.75 -14.86 -6.02
C ARG A 206 5.08 -14.02 -7.11
N MET A 207 5.74 -12.96 -7.59
CA MET A 207 5.20 -12.03 -8.57
C MET A 207 4.74 -12.72 -9.85
N ARG A 208 5.35 -13.82 -10.26
CA ARG A 208 4.97 -14.62 -11.45
C ARG A 208 3.55 -15.19 -11.38
N ARG A 209 2.93 -15.21 -10.19
CA ARG A 209 1.56 -15.69 -9.98
C ARG A 209 0.51 -14.59 -10.09
N ILE A 210 0.93 -13.32 -10.24
CA ILE A 210 0.01 -12.20 -10.40
C ILE A 210 -0.64 -12.32 -11.77
N GLY A 211 -1.96 -12.45 -11.78
CA GLY A 211 -2.76 -12.64 -12.99
C GLY A 211 -3.51 -11.40 -13.47
N CYS A 212 -3.37 -10.26 -12.75
CA CYS A 212 -4.04 -9.00 -13.09
C CYS A 212 -3.04 -7.97 -13.65
N PRO A 213 -3.50 -6.94 -14.39
CA PRO A 213 -2.65 -5.86 -14.85
C PRO A 213 -2.07 -5.06 -13.69
N VAL A 214 -0.84 -4.53 -13.86
CA VAL A 214 -0.11 -3.75 -12.84
C VAL A 214 0.32 -2.41 -13.42
N LEU A 215 0.02 -1.31 -12.73
CA LEU A 215 0.64 -0.01 -12.91
C LEU A 215 1.72 0.16 -11.83
N ALA A 216 2.98 0.12 -12.22
CA ALA A 216 4.11 0.24 -11.32
C ALA A 216 4.75 1.63 -11.49
N VAL A 217 4.74 2.42 -10.42
CA VAL A 217 5.13 3.83 -10.42
C VAL A 217 6.30 4.06 -9.47
N GLN A 218 7.32 4.80 -9.93
CA GLN A 218 8.45 5.19 -9.08
C GLN A 218 9.03 6.54 -9.51
N GLY A 219 9.46 7.33 -8.53
CA GLY A 219 10.19 8.56 -8.76
C GLY A 219 11.64 8.28 -9.17
N LEU A 220 12.20 9.14 -10.05
CA LEU A 220 13.61 9.06 -10.44
C LEU A 220 14.55 9.46 -9.28
N ASP A 221 14.06 10.26 -8.34
CA ASP A 221 14.80 10.76 -7.18
C ASP A 221 14.44 9.97 -5.89
N ASP A 222 13.91 8.75 -6.02
CA ASP A 222 13.51 7.92 -4.88
C ASP A 222 14.74 7.51 -4.06
N GLU A 223 14.78 7.97 -2.81
CA GLU A 223 15.88 7.76 -1.88
C GLU A 223 15.85 6.39 -1.17
N TYR A 224 14.75 5.62 -1.31
CA TYR A 224 14.58 4.31 -0.67
C TYR A 224 14.69 3.14 -1.63
N GLY A 225 14.52 3.33 -2.93
CA GLY A 225 14.56 2.23 -3.87
C GLY A 225 14.96 2.66 -5.29
N SER A 226 15.68 1.81 -5.99
CA SER A 226 16.04 2.05 -7.39
C SER A 226 14.87 1.70 -8.33
N LEU A 227 14.93 2.16 -9.58
CA LEU A 227 13.95 1.79 -10.62
C LEU A 227 13.92 0.27 -10.89
N GLU A 228 14.92 -0.47 -10.43
CA GLU A 228 14.96 -1.92 -10.55
C GLU A 228 13.79 -2.59 -9.81
N GLN A 229 13.26 -1.95 -8.76
CA GLN A 229 12.06 -2.42 -8.05
C GLN A 229 10.89 -2.57 -9.01
N ILE A 230 10.51 -1.52 -9.73
CA ILE A 230 9.38 -1.57 -10.68
C ILE A 230 9.71 -2.32 -11.96
N ARG A 231 10.96 -2.27 -12.43
CA ARG A 231 11.40 -3.00 -13.63
C ARG A 231 11.39 -4.51 -13.39
N SER A 232 11.69 -4.97 -12.18
CA SER A 232 11.57 -6.38 -11.80
C SER A 232 10.13 -6.88 -11.89
N ILE A 233 9.15 -6.04 -11.53
CA ILE A 233 7.73 -6.35 -11.68
C ILE A 233 7.39 -6.53 -13.17
N ALA A 234 7.81 -5.60 -14.03
CA ALA A 234 7.53 -5.67 -15.46
C ALA A 234 8.12 -6.92 -16.12
N ARG A 235 9.26 -7.40 -15.63
CA ARG A 235 9.84 -8.68 -16.12
C ARG A 235 9.09 -9.92 -15.63
N ALA A 236 8.45 -9.83 -14.46
CA ALA A 236 7.77 -10.97 -13.84
C ALA A 236 6.28 -11.08 -14.18
N VAL A 237 5.63 -9.94 -14.43
CA VAL A 237 4.17 -9.85 -14.60
C VAL A 237 3.85 -9.28 -15.98
N SER A 238 3.22 -10.07 -16.82
CA SER A 238 2.72 -9.64 -18.13
C SER A 238 1.68 -8.53 -17.97
N GLY A 239 1.66 -7.56 -18.88
CA GLY A 239 0.71 -6.43 -18.83
C GLY A 239 1.08 -5.36 -17.78
N THR A 240 2.28 -5.39 -17.20
CA THR A 240 2.76 -4.32 -16.34
C THR A 240 3.06 -3.06 -17.17
N ARG A 241 2.50 -1.92 -16.74
CA ARG A 241 2.84 -0.59 -17.24
C ARG A 241 3.77 0.09 -16.23
N LEU A 242 4.88 0.62 -16.71
CA LEU A 242 5.82 1.41 -15.90
C LEU A 242 5.51 2.90 -16.05
N LEU A 243 5.56 3.61 -14.92
CA LEU A 243 5.50 5.07 -14.87
C LEU A 243 6.68 5.56 -14.03
N GLU A 244 7.74 6.00 -14.70
CA GLU A 244 8.92 6.61 -14.10
C GLU A 244 8.71 8.12 -14.06
N LEU A 245 8.71 8.74 -12.89
CA LEU A 245 8.37 10.14 -12.67
C LEU A 245 9.63 10.96 -12.40
N ALA A 246 9.92 11.94 -13.25
CA ALA A 246 10.98 12.91 -13.01
C ALA A 246 10.59 13.86 -11.87
N THR A 247 11.60 14.37 -11.15
CA THR A 247 11.40 15.31 -10.01
C THR A 247 10.40 14.75 -9.00
N CYS A 248 10.58 13.48 -8.66
CA CYS A 248 9.71 12.73 -7.75
C CYS A 248 10.56 11.82 -6.88
N GLY A 249 10.40 11.91 -5.56
CA GLY A 249 11.03 11.05 -4.57
C GLY A 249 10.20 9.80 -4.28
N HIS A 250 10.32 9.30 -3.05
CA HIS A 250 9.66 8.07 -2.60
C HIS A 250 8.12 8.18 -2.49
N SER A 251 7.53 9.35 -2.61
CA SER A 251 6.09 9.56 -2.38
C SER A 251 5.35 10.11 -3.62
N PRO A 252 5.18 9.32 -4.71
CA PRO A 252 4.55 9.79 -5.96
C PRO A 252 3.18 10.46 -5.78
N HIS A 253 2.38 9.97 -4.84
CA HIS A 253 1.06 10.53 -4.52
C HIS A 253 1.11 11.92 -3.86
N ARG A 254 2.27 12.35 -3.35
CA ARG A 254 2.51 13.69 -2.79
C ARG A 254 3.21 14.61 -3.78
N ASP A 255 4.21 14.05 -4.46
CA ASP A 255 5.10 14.84 -5.32
C ASP A 255 4.45 15.12 -6.68
N GLN A 256 3.72 14.14 -7.23
CA GLN A 256 3.12 14.19 -8.57
C GLN A 256 1.67 13.66 -8.59
N PRO A 257 0.76 14.17 -7.70
CA PRO A 257 -0.58 13.60 -7.54
C PRO A 257 -1.42 13.63 -8.82
N GLN A 258 -1.30 14.71 -9.62
CA GLN A 258 -2.08 14.86 -10.86
C GLN A 258 -1.64 13.86 -11.94
N ALA A 259 -0.34 13.66 -12.10
CA ALA A 259 0.21 12.68 -13.05
C ALA A 259 -0.26 11.26 -12.66
N LEU A 260 -0.27 10.95 -11.35
CA LEU A 260 -0.71 9.66 -10.86
C LEU A 260 -2.21 9.44 -11.05
N VAL A 261 -3.05 10.46 -10.77
CA VAL A 261 -4.50 10.40 -10.99
C VAL A 261 -4.82 10.18 -12.47
N ALA A 262 -4.15 10.90 -13.37
CA ALA A 262 -4.33 10.76 -14.82
C ALA A 262 -3.91 9.37 -15.33
N ALA A 263 -2.76 8.86 -14.84
CA ALA A 263 -2.25 7.54 -15.20
C ALA A 263 -3.20 6.43 -14.70
N PHE A 264 -3.72 6.55 -13.48
CA PHE A 264 -4.68 5.59 -12.93
C PHE A 264 -5.99 5.58 -13.72
N GLY A 265 -6.57 6.74 -14.02
CA GLY A 265 -7.79 6.84 -14.80
C GLY A 265 -7.65 6.21 -16.20
N SER A 266 -6.53 6.47 -16.87
CA SER A 266 -6.21 5.82 -18.14
C SER A 266 -6.03 4.31 -18.01
N PHE A 267 -5.42 3.85 -16.90
CA PHE A 267 -5.15 2.44 -16.66
C PHE A 267 -6.41 1.66 -16.33
N LEU A 268 -7.31 2.23 -15.51
CA LEU A 268 -8.59 1.62 -15.14
C LEU A 268 -9.53 1.45 -16.35
N ASN A 269 -9.52 2.41 -17.27
CA ASN A 269 -10.42 2.45 -18.43
C ASN A 269 -9.91 1.65 -19.65
N HIS A 270 -8.70 1.09 -19.57
CA HIS A 270 -8.14 0.31 -20.66
C HIS A 270 -8.83 -1.06 -20.68
N LYS A 271 -9.87 -1.19 -21.51
CA LYS A 271 -10.43 -2.51 -21.85
C LYS A 271 -9.34 -3.30 -22.57
N GLU A 272 -9.11 -4.54 -22.12
CA GLU A 272 -8.31 -5.52 -22.85
C GLU A 272 -8.81 -5.57 -24.30
N GLY A 273 -8.02 -5.12 -25.24
CA GLY A 273 -8.41 -5.13 -26.65
C GLY A 273 -7.51 -4.29 -27.58
N ASP A 274 -6.84 -3.28 -27.04
CA ASP A 274 -5.89 -2.45 -27.81
C ASP A 274 -4.45 -2.78 -27.41
N ASN A 275 -3.95 -3.91 -27.86
CA ASN A 275 -2.51 -4.17 -27.95
C ASN A 275 -2.08 -3.77 -29.37
N PRO A 276 -1.18 -2.78 -29.54
CA PRO A 276 -0.64 -2.43 -30.86
C PRO A 276 0.21 -3.54 -31.45
#